data_5046411d8c2266d159cfee76e4473ba5
#
_entry.id   5046411d8c2266d159cfee76e4473ba5
#
_cell.length_a   1.000
_cell.length_b   1.000
_cell.length_c   1.000
_cell.angle_alpha   90.00
_cell.angle_beta   90.00
_cell.angle_gamma   90.00
#
_symmetry.space_group_name_H-M   'P 1'
#
loop_
_entity.id
_entity.type
_entity.pdbx_description
1 polymer ?
#
loop_
_entity_poly.entity_id
_entity_poly.type
_entity_poly.pdbx_seq_one_letter_code
_entity_poly.pdbx_strand_id
1 'polypeptide(L)'
;MVFLIDISNLDSHLFEMLSQTSDNLYIYMADLERDFSRWSKSSVDYFNLPGEYIADTANEWVKHIHPQDQHIFLEDIGRIFAGKSNRHNCEYRALNKYGKYVWVKCQGVVERHEDGSLGLFVGTMMNLGVNAKFDQPTGLYTFHELKKQLPVFINQGMEGAILLFDVDRLQRINDLLGYMVGDEVLQLLGQKCHELVGVTFYRGQGGKFYCITTDLDQDKIEWIYQQVKRFGEEVPREMKLEIQLTISCGVAFFPQDAEDFETLHANVEYALEQAKKDGRGCIAQFSGKMHRRTVEQFRLQEVLREAIANEFRGFSLVYQPLIHTFFYSSASSFPAFLLLPLSGG
;
A
#
# COMPACT_ATOMS: atom_id res chain seq x y z
N MET A 1 -3.75 -29.80 -43.63
CA MET A 1 -4.62 -30.03 -42.46
C MET A 1 -4.99 -28.63 -41.97
N VAL A 2 -6.14 -28.11 -42.44
CA VAL A 2 -6.63 -26.80 -42.01
C VAL A 2 -7.26 -27.02 -40.65
N PHE A 3 -6.66 -26.47 -39.59
CA PHE A 3 -7.31 -26.40 -38.29
C PHE A 3 -8.49 -25.41 -38.41
N LEU A 4 -9.69 -25.95 -38.55
CA LEU A 4 -10.92 -25.19 -38.31
C LEU A 4 -10.91 -24.81 -36.83
N ILE A 5 -10.50 -23.57 -36.56
CA ILE A 5 -10.69 -22.97 -35.24
C ILE A 5 -12.21 -22.89 -35.05
N ASP A 6 -12.73 -23.57 -34.06
CA ASP A 6 -14.13 -23.48 -33.70
C ASP A 6 -14.40 -22.06 -33.18
N ILE A 7 -15.13 -21.29 -33.98
CA ILE A 7 -15.40 -19.89 -33.74
C ILE A 7 -16.11 -19.68 -32.38
N SER A 8 -16.91 -20.66 -31.93
CA SER A 8 -17.57 -20.61 -30.62
C SER A 8 -16.59 -20.65 -29.44
N ASN A 9 -15.41 -21.25 -29.63
CA ASN A 9 -14.33 -21.21 -28.61
C ASN A 9 -13.42 -19.99 -28.74
N LEU A 10 -13.39 -19.35 -29.91
CA LEU A 10 -12.54 -18.17 -30.15
C LEU A 10 -12.96 -16.99 -29.27
N ASP A 11 -14.26 -16.73 -29.14
CA ASP A 11 -14.80 -15.63 -28.35
C ASP A 11 -14.47 -15.77 -26.87
N SER A 12 -14.58 -17.00 -26.34
CA SER A 12 -14.23 -17.29 -24.96
C SER A 12 -12.72 -17.13 -24.71
N HIS A 13 -11.88 -17.61 -25.63
CA HIS A 13 -10.43 -17.47 -25.55
C HIS A 13 -10.00 -16.00 -25.69
N LEU A 14 -10.63 -15.26 -26.59
CA LEU A 14 -10.34 -13.83 -26.78
C LEU A 14 -10.64 -13.04 -25.52
N PHE A 15 -11.78 -13.30 -24.86
CA PHE A 15 -12.14 -12.67 -23.60
C PHE A 15 -11.11 -12.95 -22.50
N GLU A 16 -10.70 -14.22 -22.34
CA GLU A 16 -9.69 -14.61 -21.36
C GLU A 16 -8.32 -13.99 -21.67
N MET A 17 -7.88 -14.01 -22.93
CA MET A 17 -6.62 -13.39 -23.32
C MET A 17 -6.60 -11.87 -23.09
N LEU A 18 -7.67 -11.20 -23.47
CA LEU A 18 -7.80 -9.75 -23.22
C LEU A 18 -7.80 -9.41 -21.73
N SER A 19 -8.43 -10.24 -20.90
CA SER A 19 -8.45 -10.05 -19.46
C SER A 19 -7.07 -10.16 -18.79
N GLN A 20 -6.11 -10.81 -19.45
CA GLN A 20 -4.73 -11.02 -18.97
C GLN A 20 -3.75 -9.97 -19.52
N THR A 21 -4.18 -9.08 -20.41
CA THR A 21 -3.27 -8.11 -21.05
C THR A 21 -2.81 -6.99 -20.11
N SER A 22 -3.47 -6.77 -18.98
CA SER A 22 -3.13 -5.69 -18.05
C SER A 22 -3.67 -5.98 -16.66
N ASP A 23 -2.85 -5.74 -15.65
CA ASP A 23 -3.22 -5.91 -14.24
C ASP A 23 -4.26 -4.88 -13.73
N ASN A 24 -4.56 -3.87 -14.54
CA ASN A 24 -5.48 -2.77 -14.17
C ASN A 24 -6.71 -2.69 -15.02
N LEU A 25 -6.84 -3.55 -16.02
CA LEU A 25 -7.96 -3.55 -16.93
C LEU A 25 -8.88 -4.71 -16.57
N TYR A 26 -10.08 -4.36 -16.17
CA TYR A 26 -11.15 -5.30 -15.85
C TYR A 26 -12.13 -5.32 -16.99
N ILE A 27 -12.41 -6.51 -17.53
CA ILE A 27 -13.28 -6.66 -18.70
C ILE A 27 -14.60 -7.28 -18.27
N TYR A 28 -15.69 -6.79 -18.84
CA TYR A 28 -17.01 -7.37 -18.65
C TYR A 28 -17.84 -7.26 -19.94
N MET A 29 -18.77 -8.19 -20.08
CA MET A 29 -19.76 -8.18 -21.13
C MET A 29 -21.13 -8.51 -20.53
N ALA A 30 -22.18 -7.91 -21.04
CA ALA A 30 -23.54 -8.14 -20.56
C ALA A 30 -24.51 -8.33 -21.73
N ASP A 31 -25.33 -9.33 -21.62
CA ASP A 31 -26.54 -9.51 -22.43
C ASP A 31 -27.64 -8.66 -21.77
N LEU A 32 -27.97 -7.55 -22.40
CA LEU A 32 -28.94 -6.59 -21.84
C LEU A 32 -30.40 -7.02 -22.01
N GLU A 33 -30.68 -7.98 -22.89
CA GLU A 33 -32.01 -8.60 -23.00
C GLU A 33 -32.30 -9.54 -21.82
N ARG A 34 -31.30 -10.31 -21.42
CA ARG A 34 -31.43 -11.34 -20.38
C ARG A 34 -30.99 -10.83 -19.02
N ASP A 35 -30.48 -9.59 -18.94
CA ASP A 35 -29.88 -9.02 -17.72
C ASP A 35 -28.87 -9.95 -17.05
N PHE A 36 -27.91 -10.38 -17.85
CA PHE A 36 -26.89 -11.31 -17.45
C PHE A 36 -25.51 -10.88 -17.95
N SER A 37 -24.50 -10.96 -17.09
CA SER A 37 -23.15 -10.54 -17.43
C SER A 37 -22.08 -11.57 -17.13
N ARG A 38 -20.99 -11.49 -17.90
CA ARG A 38 -19.74 -12.19 -17.64
C ARG A 38 -18.64 -11.18 -17.28
N TRP A 39 -17.95 -11.44 -16.21
CA TRP A 39 -16.85 -10.62 -15.69
C TRP A 39 -15.53 -11.39 -15.79
N SER A 40 -14.43 -10.69 -16.06
CA SER A 40 -13.10 -11.29 -16.01
C SER A 40 -12.78 -11.79 -14.60
N LYS A 41 -11.99 -12.83 -14.50
CA LYS A 41 -11.56 -13.38 -13.20
C LYS A 41 -10.83 -12.32 -12.36
N SER A 42 -10.02 -11.46 -12.99
CA SER A 42 -9.37 -10.33 -12.33
C SER A 42 -10.37 -9.33 -11.74
N SER A 43 -11.52 -9.08 -12.42
CA SER A 43 -12.61 -8.25 -11.88
C SER A 43 -13.23 -8.87 -10.65
N VAL A 44 -13.57 -10.17 -10.73
CA VAL A 44 -14.16 -10.93 -9.62
C VAL A 44 -13.25 -10.89 -8.41
N ASP A 45 -11.97 -11.20 -8.60
CA ASP A 45 -10.99 -11.24 -7.52
C ASP A 45 -10.74 -9.85 -6.91
N TYR A 46 -10.72 -8.80 -7.71
CA TYR A 46 -10.40 -7.45 -7.23
C TYR A 46 -11.57 -6.75 -6.53
N PHE A 47 -12.78 -6.87 -7.09
CA PHE A 47 -13.99 -6.23 -6.54
C PHE A 47 -14.79 -7.15 -5.61
N ASN A 48 -14.32 -8.38 -5.38
CA ASN A 48 -15.04 -9.40 -4.58
C ASN A 48 -16.47 -9.63 -5.06
N LEU A 49 -16.61 -9.81 -6.38
CA LEU A 49 -17.90 -10.11 -7.00
C LEU A 49 -18.32 -11.55 -6.69
N PRO A 50 -19.63 -11.86 -6.75
CA PRO A 50 -20.14 -13.18 -6.41
C PRO A 50 -19.68 -14.30 -7.36
N GLY A 51 -19.18 -13.96 -8.55
CA GLY A 51 -18.65 -14.89 -9.54
C GLY A 51 -18.43 -14.25 -10.91
N GLU A 52 -17.93 -15.04 -11.86
CA GLU A 52 -17.71 -14.56 -13.23
C GLU A 52 -19.03 -14.29 -13.99
N TYR A 53 -20.11 -14.95 -13.58
CA TYR A 53 -21.42 -14.85 -14.22
C TYR A 53 -22.44 -14.28 -13.21
N ILE A 54 -23.02 -13.13 -13.53
CA ILE A 54 -23.86 -12.35 -12.64
C ILE A 54 -25.19 -12.02 -13.35
N ALA A 55 -26.29 -12.32 -12.71
CA ALA A 55 -27.64 -11.86 -13.09
C ALA A 55 -27.94 -10.54 -12.40
N ASP A 56 -28.90 -9.77 -12.92
CA ASP A 56 -29.28 -8.43 -12.39
C ASP A 56 -28.04 -7.51 -12.30
N THR A 57 -27.31 -7.46 -13.38
CA THR A 57 -25.94 -6.90 -13.47
C THR A 57 -25.85 -5.47 -12.96
N ALA A 58 -26.79 -4.60 -13.38
CA ALA A 58 -26.74 -3.19 -13.04
C ALA A 58 -26.96 -2.98 -11.53
N ASN A 59 -27.93 -3.65 -10.94
CA ASN A 59 -28.23 -3.55 -9.52
C ASN A 59 -27.12 -4.18 -8.66
N GLU A 60 -26.54 -5.28 -9.12
CA GLU A 60 -25.44 -5.91 -8.39
C GLU A 60 -24.19 -5.03 -8.40
N TRP A 61 -23.86 -4.42 -9.53
CA TRP A 61 -22.72 -3.52 -9.62
C TRP A 61 -22.93 -2.21 -8.84
N VAL A 62 -24.12 -1.63 -8.85
CA VAL A 62 -24.44 -0.40 -8.07
C VAL A 62 -24.07 -0.56 -6.59
N LYS A 63 -24.19 -1.77 -6.01
CA LYS A 63 -23.82 -2.02 -4.60
C LYS A 63 -22.33 -1.77 -4.32
N HIS A 64 -21.49 -1.90 -5.35
CA HIS A 64 -20.05 -1.64 -5.25
C HIS A 64 -19.69 -0.17 -5.48
N ILE A 65 -20.60 0.63 -6.03
CA ILE A 65 -20.36 2.06 -6.30
C ILE A 65 -20.56 2.86 -5.00
N HIS A 66 -19.64 3.82 -4.78
CA HIS A 66 -19.76 4.74 -3.65
C HIS A 66 -21.14 5.45 -3.67
N PRO A 67 -21.87 5.52 -2.53
CA PRO A 67 -23.24 6.06 -2.51
C PRO A 67 -23.39 7.46 -3.15
N GLN A 68 -22.39 8.32 -2.96
CA GLN A 68 -22.39 9.65 -3.58
C GLN A 68 -22.22 9.63 -5.11
N ASP A 69 -21.68 8.57 -5.69
CA ASP A 69 -21.35 8.49 -7.10
C ASP A 69 -22.33 7.61 -7.91
N GLN A 70 -23.27 6.93 -7.23
CA GLN A 70 -24.24 6.04 -7.87
C GLN A 70 -25.07 6.74 -8.95
N HIS A 71 -25.40 8.02 -8.73
CA HIS A 71 -26.15 8.81 -9.70
C HIS A 71 -25.42 8.95 -11.03
N ILE A 72 -24.06 9.05 -11.03
CA ILE A 72 -23.24 9.17 -12.24
C ILE A 72 -23.44 7.93 -13.13
N PHE A 73 -23.35 6.75 -12.53
CA PHE A 73 -23.53 5.48 -13.24
C PHE A 73 -24.98 5.32 -13.73
N LEU A 74 -25.96 5.57 -12.87
CA LEU A 74 -27.38 5.39 -13.19
C LEU A 74 -27.86 6.35 -14.30
N GLU A 75 -27.37 7.59 -14.32
CA GLU A 75 -27.68 8.54 -15.37
C GLU A 75 -27.08 8.13 -16.72
N ASP A 76 -25.83 7.64 -16.73
CA ASP A 76 -25.15 7.22 -17.95
C ASP A 76 -25.81 5.97 -18.56
N ILE A 77 -26.09 4.96 -17.72
CA ILE A 77 -26.85 3.76 -18.11
C ILE A 77 -28.26 4.13 -18.57
N GLY A 78 -28.96 5.03 -17.85
CA GLY A 78 -30.28 5.51 -18.23
C GLY A 78 -30.31 6.15 -19.63
N ARG A 79 -29.26 6.86 -20.02
CA ARG A 79 -29.11 7.41 -21.39
C ARG A 79 -28.99 6.32 -22.46
N ILE A 80 -28.31 5.21 -22.12
CA ILE A 80 -28.18 4.05 -23.01
C ILE A 80 -29.54 3.37 -23.17
N PHE A 81 -30.24 3.06 -22.06
CA PHE A 81 -31.57 2.45 -22.11
C PHE A 81 -32.60 3.33 -22.86
N ALA A 82 -32.49 4.63 -22.72
CA ALA A 82 -33.34 5.58 -23.45
C ALA A 82 -32.99 5.77 -24.94
N GLY A 83 -32.01 5.05 -25.49
CA GLY A 83 -31.56 5.16 -26.87
C GLY A 83 -30.80 6.46 -27.22
N LYS A 84 -30.38 7.23 -26.21
CA LYS A 84 -29.69 8.51 -26.39
C LYS A 84 -28.18 8.34 -26.58
N SER A 85 -27.62 7.18 -26.25
CA SER A 85 -26.22 6.85 -26.43
C SER A 85 -26.06 5.35 -26.64
N ASN A 86 -25.04 4.95 -27.41
CA ASN A 86 -24.55 3.57 -27.47
C ASN A 86 -23.19 3.42 -26.78
N ARG A 87 -22.73 4.47 -26.11
CA ARG A 87 -21.44 4.45 -25.38
C ARG A 87 -21.66 4.74 -23.91
N HIS A 88 -21.01 3.92 -23.11
CA HIS A 88 -20.81 4.10 -21.67
C HIS A 88 -19.46 4.75 -21.44
N ASN A 89 -19.40 5.84 -20.67
CA ASN A 89 -18.15 6.50 -20.33
C ASN A 89 -18.36 7.34 -19.08
N CYS A 90 -18.01 6.77 -17.92
CA CYS A 90 -18.10 7.49 -16.66
C CYS A 90 -16.96 7.10 -15.71
N GLU A 91 -16.72 7.96 -14.74
CA GLU A 91 -15.73 7.78 -13.69
C GLU A 91 -16.44 7.88 -12.35
N TYR A 92 -16.18 6.92 -11.46
CA TYR A 92 -16.76 6.85 -10.12
C TYR A 92 -15.89 6.02 -9.20
N ARG A 93 -16.17 6.09 -7.90
CA ARG A 93 -15.49 5.27 -6.88
C ARG A 93 -16.18 3.91 -6.74
N ALA A 94 -15.41 2.83 -6.86
CA ALA A 94 -15.87 1.46 -6.67
C ALA A 94 -15.17 0.79 -5.48
N LEU A 95 -15.90 0.00 -4.70
CA LEU A 95 -15.41 -0.72 -3.54
C LEU A 95 -14.58 -1.94 -3.97
N ASN A 96 -13.35 -2.05 -3.50
CA ASN A 96 -12.51 -3.20 -3.76
C ASN A 96 -12.62 -4.26 -2.63
N LYS A 97 -12.03 -5.43 -2.82
CA LYS A 97 -12.02 -6.54 -1.83
C LYS A 97 -11.42 -6.19 -0.46
N TYR A 98 -10.67 -5.10 -0.36
CA TYR A 98 -10.06 -4.63 0.89
C TYR A 98 -10.96 -3.63 1.65
N GLY A 99 -12.19 -3.42 1.19
CA GLY A 99 -13.11 -2.46 1.79
C GLY A 99 -12.76 -0.99 1.51
N LYS A 100 -11.93 -0.72 0.46
CA LYS A 100 -11.52 0.64 0.07
C LYS A 100 -12.17 1.03 -1.24
N TYR A 101 -12.63 2.28 -1.31
CA TYR A 101 -13.09 2.87 -2.56
C TYR A 101 -11.90 3.30 -3.43
N VAL A 102 -11.91 2.88 -4.69
CA VAL A 102 -10.90 3.22 -5.71
C VAL A 102 -11.57 3.89 -6.89
N TRP A 103 -10.93 4.90 -7.47
CA TRP A 103 -11.41 5.54 -8.68
C TRP A 103 -11.28 4.60 -9.86
N VAL A 104 -12.35 4.38 -10.56
CA VAL A 104 -12.42 3.59 -11.80
C VAL A 104 -12.99 4.42 -12.94
N LYS A 105 -12.45 4.19 -14.11
CA LYS A 105 -13.00 4.68 -15.38
C LYS A 105 -13.64 3.51 -16.09
N CYS A 106 -14.95 3.61 -16.32
CA CYS A 106 -15.72 2.62 -17.07
C CYS A 106 -15.98 3.14 -18.46
N GLN A 107 -15.67 2.30 -19.44
CA GLN A 107 -15.93 2.58 -20.85
C GLN A 107 -16.54 1.34 -21.50
N GLY A 108 -17.53 1.53 -22.36
CA GLY A 108 -18.17 0.41 -23.03
C GLY A 108 -18.99 0.86 -24.24
N VAL A 109 -19.37 -0.14 -25.02
CA VAL A 109 -20.20 0.03 -26.23
C VAL A 109 -21.33 -0.97 -26.18
N VAL A 110 -22.52 -0.50 -26.55
CA VAL A 110 -23.73 -1.32 -26.68
C VAL A 110 -23.99 -1.56 -28.16
N GLU A 111 -24.13 -2.82 -28.53
CA GLU A 111 -24.69 -3.22 -29.80
C GLU A 111 -26.23 -3.19 -29.71
N ARG A 112 -26.88 -2.71 -30.76
CA ARG A 112 -28.36 -2.75 -30.89
C ARG A 112 -28.75 -3.64 -32.05
N HIS A 113 -29.85 -4.32 -31.88
CA HIS A 113 -30.50 -5.03 -32.97
C HIS A 113 -31.06 -4.09 -34.01
N GLU A 114 -31.44 -4.60 -35.20
CA GLU A 114 -32.00 -3.83 -36.29
C GLU A 114 -33.31 -3.11 -35.91
N ASP A 115 -34.05 -3.64 -34.96
CA ASP A 115 -35.29 -3.07 -34.41
C ASP A 115 -35.03 -1.96 -33.35
N GLY A 116 -33.75 -1.70 -33.03
CA GLY A 116 -33.33 -0.72 -32.02
C GLY A 116 -33.30 -1.23 -30.57
N SER A 117 -33.68 -2.51 -30.34
CA SER A 117 -33.58 -3.12 -29.01
C SER A 117 -32.11 -3.27 -28.60
N LEU A 118 -31.90 -3.37 -27.27
CA LEU A 118 -30.57 -3.52 -26.69
C LEU A 118 -30.08 -4.99 -26.86
N GLY A 119 -28.88 -5.13 -27.39
CA GLY A 119 -28.22 -6.44 -27.51
C GLY A 119 -27.06 -6.57 -26.52
N LEU A 120 -25.88 -6.87 -27.04
CA LEU A 120 -24.67 -7.07 -26.26
C LEU A 120 -24.04 -5.75 -25.83
N PHE A 121 -23.67 -5.68 -24.55
CA PHE A 121 -22.81 -4.61 -24.01
C PHE A 121 -21.43 -5.18 -23.70
N VAL A 122 -20.39 -4.53 -24.19
CA VAL A 122 -19.01 -4.87 -23.86
C VAL A 122 -18.32 -3.66 -23.28
N GLY A 123 -17.70 -3.85 -22.11
CA GLY A 123 -17.04 -2.78 -21.42
C GLY A 123 -15.73 -3.16 -20.77
N THR A 124 -14.97 -2.13 -20.51
CA THR A 124 -13.72 -2.20 -19.73
C THR A 124 -13.81 -1.24 -18.56
N MET A 125 -13.21 -1.64 -17.48
CA MET A 125 -13.06 -0.79 -16.30
C MET A 125 -11.56 -0.69 -16.01
N MET A 126 -11.07 0.51 -15.88
CA MET A 126 -9.67 0.82 -15.56
C MET A 126 -9.60 1.41 -14.15
N ASN A 127 -8.75 0.85 -13.30
CA ASN A 127 -8.45 1.45 -12.01
C ASN A 127 -7.49 2.63 -12.21
N LEU A 128 -7.99 3.84 -11.99
CA LEU A 128 -7.22 5.07 -12.19
C LEU A 128 -6.12 5.26 -11.13
N GLY A 129 -6.28 4.65 -9.96
CA GLY A 129 -5.30 4.74 -8.87
C GLY A 129 -4.04 3.89 -9.08
N VAL A 130 -4.09 2.84 -9.91
CA VAL A 130 -2.96 1.90 -10.07
C VAL A 130 -1.95 2.36 -11.11
N ASN A 131 -2.37 3.15 -12.11
CA ASN A 131 -1.49 3.63 -13.19
C ASN A 131 -1.27 5.13 -13.23
N ALA A 132 -1.81 5.88 -12.28
CA ALA A 132 -1.46 7.29 -12.21
C ALA A 132 0.04 7.43 -11.92
N LYS A 133 0.76 8.05 -12.83
CA LYS A 133 2.18 8.36 -12.64
C LYS A 133 2.37 9.29 -11.44
N PHE A 134 1.41 10.16 -11.23
CA PHE A 134 1.40 11.15 -10.17
C PHE A 134 0.18 10.97 -9.25
N ASP A 135 0.39 11.13 -7.97
CA ASP A 135 -0.65 11.24 -6.97
C ASP A 135 -1.28 12.64 -7.07
N GLN A 136 -2.53 12.71 -7.51
CA GLN A 136 -3.21 13.98 -7.81
C GLN A 136 -3.23 14.98 -6.63
N PRO A 137 -3.51 14.56 -5.38
CA PRO A 137 -3.50 15.49 -4.25
C PRO A 137 -2.14 16.10 -3.95
N THR A 138 -1.07 15.30 -4.01
CA THR A 138 0.28 15.76 -3.60
C THR A 138 1.17 16.19 -4.75
N GLY A 139 0.84 15.82 -6.00
CA GLY A 139 1.67 16.04 -7.19
C GLY A 139 2.92 15.16 -7.26
N LEU A 140 3.16 14.31 -6.28
CA LEU A 140 4.31 13.40 -6.23
C LEU A 140 4.11 12.19 -7.16
N TYR A 141 5.21 11.51 -7.52
CA TYR A 141 5.10 10.21 -8.15
C TYR A 141 4.39 9.22 -7.22
N THR A 142 3.67 8.26 -7.80
CA THR A 142 3.02 7.21 -7.01
C THR A 142 4.02 6.14 -6.56
N PHE A 143 3.65 5.35 -5.55
CA PHE A 143 4.41 4.17 -5.12
C PHE A 143 4.60 3.15 -6.26
N HIS A 144 3.66 3.10 -7.22
CA HIS A 144 3.79 2.27 -8.40
C HIS A 144 4.99 2.70 -9.28
N GLU A 145 5.20 4.00 -9.43
CA GLU A 145 6.38 4.51 -10.14
C GLU A 145 7.67 4.23 -9.36
N LEU A 146 7.67 4.29 -8.04
CA LEU A 146 8.80 3.85 -7.22
C LEU A 146 9.18 2.39 -7.51
N LYS A 147 8.17 1.48 -7.53
CA LYS A 147 8.35 0.06 -7.86
C LYS A 147 8.95 -0.18 -9.25
N LYS A 148 8.68 0.70 -10.19
CA LYS A 148 9.24 0.62 -11.54
C LYS A 148 10.66 1.19 -11.62
N GLN A 149 10.90 2.33 -11.00
CA GLN A 149 12.14 3.09 -11.16
C GLN A 149 13.29 2.53 -10.32
N LEU A 150 13.04 2.15 -9.07
CA LEU A 150 14.10 1.67 -8.17
C LEU A 150 14.82 0.41 -8.69
N PRO A 151 14.12 -0.63 -9.23
CA PRO A 151 14.80 -1.75 -9.86
C PRO A 151 15.67 -1.36 -11.07
N VAL A 152 15.30 -0.32 -11.80
CA VAL A 152 16.12 0.17 -12.93
C VAL A 152 17.45 0.72 -12.43
N PHE A 153 17.47 1.51 -11.35
CA PHE A 153 18.71 2.01 -10.76
C PHE A 153 19.60 0.86 -10.25
N ILE A 154 19.02 -0.10 -9.54
CA ILE A 154 19.73 -1.27 -9.04
C ILE A 154 20.32 -2.09 -10.18
N ASN A 155 19.54 -2.39 -11.23
CA ASN A 155 20.00 -3.17 -12.39
C ASN A 155 21.05 -2.44 -13.23
N GLN A 156 21.12 -1.12 -13.18
CA GLN A 156 22.18 -0.31 -13.79
C GLN A 156 23.46 -0.27 -12.95
N GLY A 157 23.49 -0.96 -11.80
CA GLY A 157 24.64 -0.96 -10.88
C GLY A 157 24.83 0.38 -10.17
N MET A 158 23.79 1.21 -10.08
CA MET A 158 23.87 2.48 -9.36
C MET A 158 23.86 2.22 -7.86
N GLU A 159 24.66 3.00 -7.15
CA GLU A 159 24.60 3.08 -5.69
C GLU A 159 23.66 4.21 -5.27
N GLY A 160 22.93 4.01 -4.17
CA GLY A 160 21.98 5.02 -3.71
C GLY A 160 21.35 4.66 -2.38
N ALA A 161 20.44 5.52 -1.94
CA ALA A 161 19.64 5.31 -0.74
C ALA A 161 18.16 5.52 -1.04
N ILE A 162 17.33 4.70 -0.38
CA ILE A 162 15.90 4.94 -0.25
C ILE A 162 15.61 5.46 1.17
N LEU A 163 14.90 6.57 1.22
CA LEU A 163 14.41 7.17 2.46
C LEU A 163 12.89 6.98 2.51
N LEU A 164 12.39 6.54 3.64
CA LEU A 164 10.96 6.39 3.90
C LEU A 164 10.57 7.27 5.08
N PHE A 165 9.76 8.28 4.78
CA PHE A 165 9.19 9.21 5.76
C PHE A 165 7.78 8.76 6.13
N ASP A 166 7.41 8.98 7.38
CA ASP A 166 6.03 8.79 7.84
C ASP A 166 5.62 9.93 8.77
N VAL A 167 4.43 10.46 8.52
CA VAL A 167 3.80 11.46 9.37
C VAL A 167 3.33 10.79 10.65
N ASP A 168 4.02 11.07 11.74
CA ASP A 168 3.76 10.44 13.02
C ASP A 168 2.33 10.73 13.51
N ARG A 169 1.64 9.68 13.93
CA ARG A 169 0.31 9.76 14.52
C ARG A 169 -0.75 10.43 13.63
N LEU A 170 -0.62 10.34 12.31
CA LEU A 170 -1.62 10.89 11.36
C LEU A 170 -3.04 10.41 11.68
N GLN A 171 -3.20 9.15 12.09
CA GLN A 171 -4.50 8.62 12.52
C GLN A 171 -5.11 9.46 13.64
N ARG A 172 -4.31 9.89 14.62
CA ARG A 172 -4.81 10.74 15.71
C ARG A 172 -5.24 12.12 15.23
N ILE A 173 -4.56 12.67 14.22
CA ILE A 173 -4.98 13.91 13.57
C ILE A 173 -6.34 13.72 12.91
N ASN A 174 -6.50 12.63 12.16
CA ASN A 174 -7.76 12.27 11.51
C ASN A 174 -8.90 12.08 12.52
N ASP A 175 -8.62 11.42 13.64
CA ASP A 175 -9.61 11.16 14.70
C ASP A 175 -10.04 12.46 15.41
N LEU A 176 -9.14 13.44 15.58
CA LEU A 176 -9.42 14.69 16.28
C LEU A 176 -9.98 15.79 15.38
N LEU A 177 -9.46 15.91 14.15
CA LEU A 177 -9.74 17.03 13.25
C LEU A 177 -10.51 16.61 11.98
N GLY A 178 -10.68 15.31 11.77
CA GLY A 178 -11.33 14.75 10.60
C GLY A 178 -10.37 14.42 9.46
N TYR A 179 -10.77 13.46 8.61
CA TYR A 179 -9.95 12.98 7.48
C TYR A 179 -9.61 14.08 6.46
N MET A 180 -10.50 15.05 6.25
CA MET A 180 -10.27 16.19 5.35
C MET A 180 -9.03 17.00 5.74
N VAL A 181 -8.84 17.23 7.05
CA VAL A 181 -7.68 17.95 7.58
C VAL A 181 -6.41 17.13 7.41
N GLY A 182 -6.46 15.82 7.68
CA GLY A 182 -5.32 14.94 7.45
C GLY A 182 -4.92 14.86 5.98
N ASP A 183 -5.87 14.83 5.07
CA ASP A 183 -5.61 14.83 3.63
C ASP A 183 -4.98 16.17 3.18
N GLU A 184 -5.44 17.29 3.71
CA GLU A 184 -4.85 18.62 3.43
C GLU A 184 -3.41 18.73 3.96
N VAL A 185 -3.14 18.21 5.17
CA VAL A 185 -1.77 18.10 5.72
C VAL A 185 -0.87 17.31 4.75
N LEU A 186 -1.32 16.15 4.27
CA LEU A 186 -0.55 15.33 3.34
C LEU A 186 -0.35 16.01 1.98
N GLN A 187 -1.35 16.73 1.50
CA GLN A 187 -1.28 17.48 0.25
C GLN A 187 -0.23 18.61 0.34
N LEU A 188 -0.29 19.43 1.36
CA LEU A 188 0.67 20.52 1.56
C LEU A 188 2.09 19.99 1.77
N LEU A 189 2.25 18.93 2.57
CA LEU A 189 3.55 18.29 2.76
C LEU A 189 4.12 17.76 1.44
N GLY A 190 3.28 17.10 0.63
CA GLY A 190 3.66 16.59 -0.68
C GLY A 190 4.08 17.70 -1.64
N GLN A 191 3.36 18.83 -1.68
CA GLN A 191 3.70 20.00 -2.49
C GLN A 191 5.07 20.55 -2.11
N LYS A 192 5.35 20.72 -0.80
CA LYS A 192 6.66 21.17 -0.33
C LYS A 192 7.78 20.19 -0.69
N CYS A 193 7.54 18.88 -0.59
CA CYS A 193 8.48 17.87 -1.03
C CYS A 193 8.73 17.92 -2.55
N HIS A 194 7.71 18.21 -3.34
CA HIS A 194 7.82 18.35 -4.80
C HIS A 194 8.72 19.53 -5.20
N GLU A 195 8.76 20.58 -4.42
CA GLU A 195 9.58 21.77 -4.66
C GLU A 195 11.07 21.58 -4.34
N LEU A 196 11.45 20.50 -3.66
CA LEU A 196 12.85 20.21 -3.35
C LEU A 196 13.64 19.81 -4.61
N VAL A 197 14.56 20.66 -5.00
CA VAL A 197 15.39 20.45 -6.20
C VAL A 197 16.42 19.35 -5.95
N GLY A 198 16.58 18.47 -6.93
CA GLY A 198 17.60 17.41 -6.94
C GLY A 198 17.23 16.15 -6.15
N VAL A 199 15.99 16.02 -5.73
CA VAL A 199 15.45 14.81 -5.10
C VAL A 199 14.08 14.46 -5.67
N THR A 200 13.78 13.17 -5.78
CA THR A 200 12.52 12.70 -6.29
C THR A 200 11.73 12.02 -5.19
N PHE A 201 10.50 12.51 -4.97
CA PHE A 201 9.61 11.97 -3.96
C PHE A 201 8.47 11.17 -4.58
N TYR A 202 8.04 10.15 -3.83
CA TYR A 202 6.95 9.25 -4.20
C TYR A 202 5.95 9.16 -3.04
N ARG A 203 4.67 9.18 -3.37
CA ARG A 203 3.58 9.03 -2.41
C ARG A 203 3.37 7.57 -2.07
N GLY A 204 3.46 7.23 -0.77
CA GLY A 204 3.10 5.92 -0.22
C GLY A 204 1.66 5.87 0.30
N GLN A 205 1.33 4.82 1.02
CA GLN A 205 0.02 4.67 1.68
C GLN A 205 0.03 5.39 3.05
N GLY A 206 -1.16 5.83 3.48
CA GLY A 206 -1.31 6.51 4.77
C GLY A 206 -0.48 7.79 4.85
N GLY A 207 0.37 7.94 5.87
CA GLY A 207 1.27 9.08 6.07
C GLY A 207 2.62 8.98 5.37
N LYS A 208 2.85 7.97 4.51
CA LYS A 208 4.17 7.63 3.99
C LYS A 208 4.55 8.38 2.72
N PHE A 209 5.83 8.76 2.66
CA PHE A 209 6.51 9.36 1.49
C PHE A 209 7.85 8.69 1.31
N TYR A 210 8.22 8.39 0.08
CA TYR A 210 9.53 7.83 -0.24
C TYR A 210 10.36 8.85 -0.99
N CYS A 211 11.67 8.75 -0.84
CA CYS A 211 12.64 9.51 -1.61
C CYS A 211 13.77 8.59 -2.04
N ILE A 212 14.24 8.72 -3.28
CA ILE A 212 15.44 8.06 -3.78
C ILE A 212 16.50 9.13 -4.00
N THR A 213 17.72 8.85 -3.55
CA THR A 213 18.91 9.64 -3.87
C THR A 213 20.05 8.73 -4.28
N THR A 214 20.81 9.13 -5.29
CA THR A 214 22.09 8.50 -5.69
C THR A 214 23.28 9.22 -5.10
N ASP A 215 23.04 10.29 -4.36
CA ASP A 215 24.06 10.99 -3.59
C ASP A 215 24.12 10.36 -2.19
N LEU A 216 25.19 9.62 -1.92
CA LEU A 216 25.42 8.89 -0.68
C LEU A 216 26.14 9.72 0.39
N ASP A 217 26.34 11.02 0.16
CA ASP A 217 26.87 11.89 1.18
C ASP A 217 25.92 11.90 2.40
N GLN A 218 26.48 11.57 3.56
CA GLN A 218 25.75 11.53 4.82
C GLN A 218 25.08 12.89 5.11
N ASP A 219 25.79 13.97 4.79
CA ASP A 219 25.26 15.35 4.97
C ASP A 219 24.08 15.61 4.03
N LYS A 220 24.04 15.01 2.84
CA LYS A 220 22.92 15.11 1.91
C LYS A 220 21.69 14.37 2.43
N ILE A 221 21.88 13.16 2.95
CA ILE A 221 20.78 12.36 3.52
C ILE A 221 20.17 13.07 4.73
N GLU A 222 21.04 13.56 5.63
CA GLU A 222 20.60 14.34 6.78
C GLU A 222 19.89 15.64 6.36
N TRP A 223 20.41 16.34 5.35
CA TRP A 223 19.80 17.53 4.81
C TRP A 223 18.38 17.27 4.27
N ILE A 224 18.19 16.18 3.49
CA ILE A 224 16.87 15.79 2.98
C ILE A 224 15.92 15.59 4.17
N TYR A 225 16.35 14.84 5.19
CA TYR A 225 15.54 14.60 6.38
C TYR A 225 15.17 15.91 7.08
N GLN A 226 16.11 16.81 7.30
CA GLN A 226 15.87 18.08 7.97
C GLN A 226 14.92 18.99 7.17
N GLN A 227 14.97 18.98 5.82
CA GLN A 227 14.00 19.71 5.00
C GLN A 227 12.57 19.17 5.24
N VAL A 228 12.38 17.85 5.14
CA VAL A 228 11.05 17.24 5.31
C VAL A 228 10.54 17.44 6.74
N LYS A 229 11.40 17.33 7.74
CA LYS A 229 11.08 17.61 9.14
C LYS A 229 10.60 19.05 9.32
N ARG A 230 11.31 20.02 8.73
CA ARG A 230 10.92 21.44 8.76
C ARG A 230 9.54 21.65 8.11
N PHE A 231 9.24 20.99 6.98
CA PHE A 231 7.91 21.05 6.36
C PHE A 231 6.82 20.52 7.30
N GLY A 232 7.10 19.46 8.07
CA GLY A 232 6.20 18.97 9.11
C GLY A 232 5.90 20.02 10.18
N GLU A 233 6.85 20.91 10.49
CA GLU A 233 6.65 22.01 11.44
C GLU A 233 5.90 23.20 10.82
N GLU A 234 6.13 23.47 9.52
CA GLU A 234 5.54 24.60 8.79
C GLU A 234 4.07 24.36 8.44
N VAL A 235 3.72 23.15 7.94
CA VAL A 235 2.37 22.82 7.47
C VAL A 235 1.28 23.09 8.50
N PRO A 236 1.38 22.66 9.77
CA PRO A 236 0.36 23.00 10.76
C PRO A 236 0.21 24.51 10.99
N ARG A 237 1.31 25.27 10.94
CA ARG A 237 1.29 26.74 11.11
C ARG A 237 0.58 27.44 9.95
N GLU A 238 0.83 26.99 8.72
CA GLU A 238 0.15 27.49 7.51
C GLU A 238 -1.36 27.22 7.57
N MET A 239 -1.74 26.04 8.04
CA MET A 239 -3.14 25.65 8.24
C MET A 239 -3.79 26.27 9.50
N LYS A 240 -3.02 27.01 10.31
CA LYS A 240 -3.46 27.59 11.61
C LYS A 240 -3.97 26.51 12.58
N LEU A 241 -3.32 25.37 12.58
CA LEU A 241 -3.62 24.25 13.48
C LEU A 241 -2.72 24.34 14.72
N GLU A 242 -3.33 24.16 15.90
CA GLU A 242 -2.61 24.07 17.18
C GLU A 242 -2.13 22.65 17.47
N ILE A 243 -1.41 22.04 16.50
CA ILE A 243 -0.84 20.71 16.62
C ILE A 243 0.65 20.72 16.30
N GLN A 244 1.38 19.77 16.87
CA GLN A 244 2.75 19.48 16.49
C GLN A 244 2.76 18.25 15.59
N LEU A 245 3.30 18.41 14.38
CA LEU A 245 3.50 17.33 13.44
C LEU A 245 4.97 16.92 13.48
N THR A 246 5.24 15.65 13.77
CA THR A 246 6.58 15.08 13.69
C THR A 246 6.65 14.09 12.54
N ILE A 247 7.83 13.92 11.97
CA ILE A 247 8.08 13.02 10.84
C ILE A 247 9.26 12.13 11.21
N SER A 248 8.99 10.81 11.21
CA SER A 248 10.01 9.79 11.36
C SER A 248 10.53 9.35 9.99
N CYS A 249 11.81 8.98 9.92
CA CYS A 249 12.45 8.55 8.67
C CYS A 249 13.27 7.27 8.88
N GLY A 250 13.07 6.30 7.97
CA GLY A 250 13.96 5.16 7.80
C GLY A 250 14.84 5.35 6.56
N VAL A 251 16.06 4.81 6.59
CA VAL A 251 17.01 4.85 5.47
C VAL A 251 17.57 3.45 5.23
N ALA A 252 17.66 3.05 3.96
CA ALA A 252 18.35 1.84 3.53
C ALA A 252 19.12 2.13 2.24
N PHE A 253 20.26 1.47 2.05
CA PHE A 253 21.18 1.69 0.93
C PHE A 253 21.15 0.55 -0.07
N PHE A 254 21.20 0.88 -1.35
CA PHE A 254 21.39 -0.10 -2.41
C PHE A 254 22.72 0.12 -3.12
N PRO A 255 23.45 -0.94 -3.50
CA PRO A 255 23.15 -2.36 -3.26
C PRO A 255 23.56 -2.87 -1.87
N GLN A 256 24.11 -2.02 -0.99
CA GLN A 256 24.74 -2.41 0.29
C GLN A 256 23.80 -3.21 1.21
N ASP A 257 22.55 -2.75 1.37
CA ASP A 257 21.58 -3.40 2.27
C ASP A 257 20.69 -4.40 1.52
N ALA A 258 20.47 -4.21 0.21
CA ALA A 258 19.78 -5.14 -0.67
C ALA A 258 19.99 -4.80 -2.13
N GLU A 259 19.93 -5.85 -2.99
CA GLU A 259 20.04 -5.76 -4.45
C GLU A 259 18.70 -5.94 -5.17
N ASP A 260 17.60 -6.08 -4.43
CA ASP A 260 16.25 -6.19 -4.97
C ASP A 260 15.28 -5.25 -4.25
N PHE A 261 14.20 -4.92 -4.94
CA PHE A 261 13.20 -3.97 -4.42
C PHE A 261 12.52 -4.47 -3.14
N GLU A 262 12.11 -5.73 -3.09
CA GLU A 262 11.28 -6.24 -1.99
C GLU A 262 12.08 -6.28 -0.69
N THR A 263 13.32 -6.74 -0.75
CA THR A 263 14.22 -6.76 0.41
C THR A 263 14.60 -5.34 0.85
N LEU A 264 14.91 -4.45 -0.11
CA LEU A 264 15.25 -3.07 0.22
C LEU A 264 14.07 -2.31 0.84
N HIS A 265 12.85 -2.54 0.31
CA HIS A 265 11.63 -1.99 0.87
C HIS A 265 11.37 -2.49 2.30
N ALA A 266 11.55 -3.79 2.55
CA ALA A 266 11.43 -4.35 3.89
C ALA A 266 12.46 -3.75 4.86
N ASN A 267 13.69 -3.54 4.40
CA ASN A 267 14.77 -2.96 5.20
C ASN A 267 14.50 -1.50 5.58
N VAL A 268 14.00 -0.68 4.65
CA VAL A 268 13.67 0.72 4.95
C VAL A 268 12.44 0.84 5.87
N GLU A 269 11.44 -0.04 5.71
CA GLU A 269 10.31 -0.12 6.64
C GLU A 269 10.78 -0.50 8.05
N TYR A 270 11.70 -1.45 8.16
CA TYR A 270 12.30 -1.81 9.45
C TYR A 270 13.03 -0.63 10.09
N ALA A 271 13.83 0.11 9.31
CA ALA A 271 14.53 1.31 9.79
C ALA A 271 13.54 2.38 10.30
N LEU A 272 12.45 2.61 9.56
CA LEU A 272 11.39 3.52 9.96
C LEU A 272 10.76 3.10 11.30
N GLU A 273 10.48 1.82 11.49
CA GLU A 273 9.94 1.31 12.76
C GLU A 273 10.92 1.48 13.93
N GLN A 274 12.24 1.42 13.67
CA GLN A 274 13.24 1.77 14.69
C GLN A 274 13.19 3.26 15.05
N ALA A 275 13.13 4.16 14.06
CA ALA A 275 12.98 5.59 14.31
C ALA A 275 11.74 5.89 15.18
N LYS A 276 10.62 5.21 14.93
CA LYS A 276 9.40 5.34 15.74
C LYS A 276 9.56 4.81 17.17
N LYS A 277 10.33 3.73 17.37
CA LYS A 277 10.64 3.17 18.71
C LYS A 277 11.59 4.06 19.48
N ASP A 278 12.56 4.69 18.81
CA ASP A 278 13.55 5.58 19.41
C ASP A 278 12.99 6.95 19.84
N GLY A 279 11.68 7.17 19.68
CA GLY A 279 10.98 8.35 20.20
C GLY A 279 10.20 9.13 19.16
N ARG A 280 10.24 8.74 17.89
CA ARG A 280 9.65 9.47 16.74
C ARG A 280 10.34 10.80 16.43
N GLY A 281 9.98 11.40 15.31
CA GLY A 281 10.57 12.66 14.86
C GLY A 281 12.07 12.59 14.65
N CYS A 282 12.62 11.42 14.37
CA CYS A 282 14.03 11.16 14.13
C CYS A 282 14.24 10.29 12.89
N ILE A 283 15.50 10.20 12.46
CA ILE A 283 15.96 9.37 11.35
C ILE A 283 16.68 8.15 11.91
N ALA A 284 16.45 6.98 11.33
CA ALA A 284 17.18 5.75 11.63
C ALA A 284 17.65 5.08 10.34
N GLN A 285 18.89 4.61 10.33
CA GLN A 285 19.46 3.85 9.23
C GLN A 285 19.28 2.36 9.46
N PHE A 286 18.96 1.61 8.40
CA PHE A 286 18.93 0.15 8.47
C PHE A 286 20.29 -0.41 8.90
N SER A 287 20.24 -1.41 9.73
CA SER A 287 21.42 -2.16 10.15
C SER A 287 21.07 -3.65 10.24
N GLY A 288 21.67 -4.45 9.37
CA GLY A 288 21.46 -5.90 9.38
C GLY A 288 21.83 -6.56 10.72
N LYS A 289 22.70 -5.94 11.51
CA LYS A 289 23.04 -6.39 12.87
C LYS A 289 21.89 -6.13 13.85
N MET A 290 21.24 -4.98 13.75
CA MET A 290 20.05 -4.66 14.57
C MET A 290 18.86 -5.50 14.15
N HIS A 291 18.66 -5.71 12.86
CA HIS A 291 17.59 -6.56 12.36
C HIS A 291 17.70 -7.98 12.90
N ARG A 292 18.89 -8.60 12.82
CA ARG A 292 19.14 -9.94 13.40
C ARG A 292 18.80 -10.00 14.89
N ARG A 293 19.22 -9.02 15.67
CA ARG A 293 18.89 -8.96 17.11
C ARG A 293 17.39 -8.88 17.37
N THR A 294 16.66 -8.12 16.57
CA THR A 294 15.20 -8.03 16.72
C THR A 294 14.51 -9.33 16.36
N VAL A 295 14.93 -10.01 15.28
CA VAL A 295 14.43 -11.34 14.92
C VAL A 295 14.72 -12.37 16.01
N GLU A 296 15.94 -12.36 16.58
CA GLU A 296 16.30 -13.22 17.69
C GLU A 296 15.44 -12.95 18.95
N GLN A 297 15.21 -11.68 19.27
CA GLN A 297 14.32 -11.30 20.38
C GLN A 297 12.88 -11.77 20.16
N PHE A 298 12.38 -11.64 18.93
CA PHE A 298 11.02 -12.11 18.57
C PHE A 298 10.93 -13.63 18.72
N ARG A 299 11.92 -14.35 18.19
CA ARG A 299 12.03 -15.81 18.34
C ARG A 299 12.10 -16.23 19.81
N LEU A 300 12.85 -15.49 20.61
CA LEU A 300 12.96 -15.72 22.03
C LEU A 300 11.61 -15.51 22.75
N GLN A 301 10.88 -14.47 22.38
CA GLN A 301 9.54 -14.21 22.94
C GLN A 301 8.55 -15.32 22.59
N GLU A 302 8.58 -15.84 21.35
CA GLU A 302 7.73 -16.97 20.96
C GLU A 302 8.09 -18.24 21.76
N VAL A 303 9.37 -18.56 21.87
CA VAL A 303 9.83 -19.68 22.70
C VAL A 303 9.39 -19.52 24.16
N LEU A 304 9.45 -18.31 24.71
CA LEU A 304 8.95 -18.04 26.06
C LEU A 304 7.44 -18.19 26.18
N ARG A 305 6.65 -17.74 25.18
CA ARG A 305 5.19 -17.94 25.17
C ARG A 305 4.81 -19.41 25.13
N GLU A 306 5.46 -20.16 24.25
CA GLU A 306 5.27 -21.61 24.16
C GLU A 306 5.65 -22.32 25.47
N ALA A 307 6.74 -21.91 26.11
CA ALA A 307 7.19 -22.45 27.37
C ALA A 307 6.19 -22.18 28.52
N ILE A 308 5.66 -20.96 28.58
CA ILE A 308 4.60 -20.59 29.54
C ILE A 308 3.37 -21.46 29.34
N ALA A 309 2.93 -21.66 28.06
CA ALA A 309 1.80 -22.52 27.75
C ALA A 309 2.03 -24.00 28.09
N ASN A 310 3.29 -24.46 28.09
CA ASN A 310 3.72 -25.83 28.41
C ASN A 310 4.29 -25.97 29.82
N GLU A 311 3.86 -25.15 30.77
CA GLU A 311 4.28 -25.22 32.17
C GLU A 311 5.81 -25.16 32.36
N PHE A 312 6.51 -24.37 31.55
CA PHE A 312 7.96 -24.19 31.53
C PHE A 312 8.77 -25.50 31.36
N ARG A 313 8.21 -26.52 30.67
CA ARG A 313 8.96 -27.73 30.36
C ARG A 313 10.22 -27.41 29.55
N GLY A 314 11.38 -27.89 30.00
CA GLY A 314 12.68 -27.64 29.36
C GLY A 314 13.41 -26.40 29.87
N PHE A 315 12.87 -25.68 30.86
CA PHE A 315 13.53 -24.56 31.52
C PHE A 315 14.00 -24.96 32.91
N SER A 316 15.16 -24.43 33.32
CA SER A 316 15.69 -24.58 34.68
C SER A 316 15.93 -23.20 35.28
N LEU A 317 15.65 -23.09 36.56
CA LEU A 317 15.92 -21.88 37.32
C LEU A 317 17.34 -21.97 37.89
N VAL A 318 18.19 -21.01 37.56
CA VAL A 318 19.56 -20.93 38.09
C VAL A 318 19.66 -19.69 38.95
N TYR A 319 20.16 -19.89 40.18
CA TYR A 319 20.38 -18.82 41.12
C TYR A 319 21.85 -18.41 41.13
N GLN A 320 22.12 -17.13 40.91
CA GLN A 320 23.46 -16.58 41.10
C GLN A 320 23.53 -15.84 42.44
N PRO A 321 24.38 -16.23 43.36
CA PRO A 321 24.51 -15.53 44.64
C PRO A 321 25.16 -14.17 44.42
N LEU A 322 24.51 -13.11 44.88
CA LEU A 322 25.15 -11.80 45.01
C LEU A 322 25.89 -11.72 46.31
N ILE A 323 27.24 -11.75 46.22
CA ILE A 323 28.09 -11.60 47.43
C ILE A 323 28.34 -10.09 47.57
N HIS A 324 27.80 -9.52 48.64
CA HIS A 324 28.14 -8.16 49.05
C HIS A 324 29.49 -8.20 49.78
N THR A 325 30.52 -7.61 49.22
CA THR A 325 31.87 -7.58 49.76
C THR A 325 32.07 -6.58 50.91
N PHE A 326 31.04 -5.88 51.32
CA PHE A 326 31.05 -4.98 52.45
C PHE A 326 29.96 -5.31 53.48
N PHE A 327 30.40 -5.73 54.65
CA PHE A 327 29.67 -5.98 55.91
C PHE A 327 28.78 -7.22 56.00
N TYR A 328 29.12 -8.05 56.97
CA TYR A 328 28.28 -9.10 57.53
C TYR A 328 26.93 -8.54 58.02
N SER A 329 25.89 -8.65 57.25
CA SER A 329 24.53 -8.79 57.78
C SER A 329 23.55 -9.15 56.68
N SER A 330 22.88 -10.29 56.88
CA SER A 330 21.64 -10.75 56.24
C SER A 330 21.55 -10.75 54.69
N ALA A 331 21.60 -11.96 54.17
CA ALA A 331 21.21 -12.25 52.79
C ALA A 331 19.75 -11.87 52.57
N SER A 332 19.50 -10.86 51.73
CA SER A 332 18.18 -10.54 51.26
C SER A 332 18.21 -10.36 49.76
N SER A 333 17.45 -11.22 49.08
CA SER A 333 17.10 -11.25 47.67
C SER A 333 18.18 -11.70 46.67
N PHE A 334 17.91 -12.85 46.05
CA PHE A 334 18.64 -13.36 44.90
C PHE A 334 17.84 -12.98 43.63
N PRO A 335 18.43 -12.36 42.62
CA PRO A 335 17.79 -12.29 41.33
C PRO A 335 17.76 -13.67 40.66
N ALA A 336 16.60 -14.12 40.23
CA ALA A 336 16.45 -15.34 39.47
C ALA A 336 16.68 -15.04 37.98
N PHE A 337 17.55 -15.82 37.34
CA PHE A 337 17.78 -15.77 35.91
C PHE A 337 17.21 -17.04 35.28
N LEU A 338 16.41 -16.85 34.21
CA LEU A 338 15.94 -17.95 33.41
C LEU A 338 16.96 -18.19 32.30
N LEU A 339 17.59 -19.36 32.26
CA LEU A 339 18.45 -19.77 31.17
C LEU A 339 17.63 -20.61 30.19
N LEU A 340 17.58 -20.17 28.93
CA LEU A 340 17.02 -20.95 27.83
C LEU A 340 18.02 -22.05 27.47
N PRO A 341 17.57 -23.29 27.22
CA PRO A 341 18.44 -24.31 26.68
C PRO A 341 18.92 -23.87 25.30
N LEU A 342 20.23 -23.78 25.11
CA LEU A 342 20.81 -23.64 23.79
C LEU A 342 20.47 -24.94 23.04
N SER A 343 19.63 -24.82 22.00
CA SER A 343 19.40 -25.93 21.08
C SER A 343 20.73 -26.24 20.40
N GLY A 344 21.40 -27.28 20.90
CA GLY A 344 22.57 -27.84 20.28
C GLY A 344 22.20 -28.65 19.05
N GLY A 345 23.04 -28.57 18.03
CA GLY A 345 23.09 -29.42 16.86
C GLY A 345 22.72 -28.74 15.59
#